data_b026b4db80d0d0fbd2c80defe21cf9ac
#
_entry.id   b026b4db80d0d0fbd2c80defe21cf9ac
#
_cell.length_a   1.000
_cell.length_b   1.000
_cell.length_c   1.000
_cell.angle_alpha   90.00
_cell.angle_beta   90.00
_cell.angle_gamma   90.00
#
_symmetry.space_group_name_H-M   'P 1'
#
loop_
_entity.id
_entity.type
_entity.pdbx_description
1 polymer ?
#
loop_
_entity_poly.entity_id
_entity_poly.type
_entity_poly.pdbx_seq_one_letter_code
_entity_poly.pdbx_strand_id
1 'polypeptide(L)'
;MAQAHTVGDKHNLLKYGWTGVIIAALVILIAAFFYFDRRNEISVIIQAWGAMGAVFAILLMTALCMTPIPSEGLVVLFLKIYGIYEGIFFAWLGSTLSALVIFFIVRFYGKTLMQKLITAERFNVVDHWVKGKGSVGLLVARLLPIPAFAVNYIAGAMPSMKLWTYLWTAAISMIPYYVGTALVFLGVARETWIWLVLGAVALIAFWSVGYFFNKRRVH
;
A
#
# COMPACT_ATOMS: atom_id res chain seq x y z
N MET A 1 -42.06 -5.28 7.84
CA MET A 1 -40.91 -4.44 7.38
C MET A 1 -39.63 -4.52 8.24
N ALA A 2 -39.61 -5.29 9.33
CA ALA A 2 -38.46 -5.35 10.27
C ALA A 2 -37.37 -6.43 9.97
N GLN A 3 -37.64 -7.38 9.07
CA GLN A 3 -36.70 -8.49 8.82
C GLN A 3 -35.62 -8.23 7.75
N ALA A 4 -35.75 -7.18 6.93
CA ALA A 4 -34.79 -6.88 5.87
C ALA A 4 -33.52 -6.16 6.39
N HIS A 5 -33.57 -5.50 7.55
CA HIS A 5 -32.46 -4.76 8.13
C HIS A 5 -31.38 -5.65 8.81
N THR A 6 -31.76 -6.83 9.29
CA THR A 6 -30.85 -7.70 10.07
C THR A 6 -29.95 -8.59 9.21
N VAL A 7 -30.30 -8.86 7.95
CA VAL A 7 -29.51 -9.72 7.05
C VAL A 7 -28.32 -8.95 6.44
N GLY A 8 -28.49 -7.67 6.13
CA GLY A 8 -27.43 -6.82 5.61
C GLY A 8 -26.31 -6.56 6.64
N ASP A 9 -26.66 -6.47 7.90
CA ASP A 9 -25.72 -6.17 8.98
C ASP A 9 -24.82 -7.38 9.32
N LYS A 10 -25.37 -8.58 9.31
CA LYS A 10 -24.59 -9.82 9.53
C LYS A 10 -23.58 -10.10 8.42
N HIS A 11 -23.90 -9.76 7.17
CA HIS A 11 -22.99 -9.96 6.03
C HIS A 11 -21.83 -8.97 6.06
N ASN A 12 -22.04 -7.76 6.55
CA ASN A 12 -20.99 -6.77 6.75
C ASN A 12 -20.08 -7.14 7.94
N LEU A 13 -20.65 -7.57 9.06
CA LEU A 13 -19.89 -8.02 10.24
C LEU A 13 -18.97 -9.22 9.91
N LEU A 14 -19.45 -10.18 9.11
CA LEU A 14 -18.64 -11.31 8.67
C LEU A 14 -17.47 -10.86 7.74
N LYS A 15 -17.70 -9.92 6.83
CA LYS A 15 -16.63 -9.37 5.98
C LYS A 15 -15.55 -8.64 6.78
N TYR A 16 -15.94 -7.82 7.75
CA TYR A 16 -14.97 -7.14 8.63
C TYR A 16 -14.25 -8.11 9.56
N GLY A 17 -14.92 -9.16 10.01
CA GLY A 17 -14.34 -10.23 10.81
C GLY A 17 -13.21 -10.97 10.07
N TRP A 18 -13.43 -11.38 8.83
CA TRP A 18 -12.41 -12.06 8.01
C TRP A 18 -11.20 -11.17 7.71
N THR A 19 -11.43 -9.88 7.42
CA THR A 19 -10.33 -8.92 7.20
C THR A 19 -9.49 -8.75 8.47
N GLY A 20 -10.14 -8.65 9.64
CA GLY A 20 -9.46 -8.58 10.93
C GLY A 20 -8.63 -9.83 11.23
N VAL A 21 -9.16 -11.02 10.94
CA VAL A 21 -8.45 -12.30 11.11
C VAL A 21 -7.23 -12.37 10.20
N ILE A 22 -7.34 -11.96 8.93
CA ILE A 22 -6.22 -11.95 7.99
C ILE A 22 -5.11 -10.99 8.46
N ILE A 23 -5.48 -9.79 8.90
CA ILE A 23 -4.52 -8.81 9.43
C ILE A 23 -3.84 -9.35 10.68
N ALA A 24 -4.61 -9.92 11.62
CA ALA A 24 -4.05 -10.51 12.84
C ALA A 24 -3.10 -11.68 12.51
N ALA A 25 -3.47 -12.56 11.59
CA ALA A 25 -2.61 -13.66 11.13
C ALA A 25 -1.32 -13.15 10.50
N LEU A 26 -1.39 -12.08 9.68
CA LEU A 26 -0.21 -11.46 9.06
C LEU A 26 0.72 -10.86 10.13
N VAL A 27 0.17 -10.13 11.11
CA VAL A 27 0.95 -9.56 12.22
C VAL A 27 1.62 -10.66 13.04
N ILE A 28 0.89 -11.74 13.36
CA ILE A 28 1.45 -12.90 14.08
C ILE A 28 2.57 -13.55 13.27
N LEU A 29 2.38 -13.73 11.96
CA LEU A 29 3.39 -14.34 11.09
C LEU A 29 4.66 -13.50 11.00
N ILE A 30 4.53 -12.17 10.91
CA ILE A 30 5.66 -11.24 10.93
C ILE A 30 6.36 -11.27 12.29
N ALA A 31 5.62 -11.23 13.38
CA ALA A 31 6.18 -11.31 14.73
C ALA A 31 6.91 -12.65 14.95
N ALA A 32 6.32 -13.75 14.49
CA ALA A 32 6.94 -15.07 14.52
C ALA A 32 8.22 -15.10 13.70
N PHE A 33 8.21 -14.54 12.48
CA PHE A 33 9.42 -14.43 11.68
C PHE A 33 10.54 -13.71 12.43
N PHE A 34 10.27 -12.54 13.01
CA PHE A 34 11.26 -11.78 13.79
C PHE A 34 11.73 -12.55 15.03
N TYR A 35 10.85 -13.33 15.65
CA TYR A 35 11.19 -14.14 16.80
C TYR A 35 12.12 -15.30 16.44
N PHE A 36 11.81 -16.04 15.38
CA PHE A 36 12.61 -17.19 14.92
C PHE A 36 13.88 -16.78 14.20
N ASP A 37 13.86 -15.64 13.49
CA ASP A 37 15.02 -15.12 12.74
C ASP A 37 15.88 -14.15 13.56
N ARG A 38 15.97 -14.34 14.88
CA ARG A 38 16.81 -13.51 15.75
C ARG A 38 18.29 -13.56 15.38
N ARG A 39 18.75 -14.70 14.90
CA ARG A 39 20.14 -14.94 14.47
C ARG A 39 20.36 -14.68 12.98
N ASN A 40 19.34 -14.18 12.28
CA ASN A 40 19.34 -13.99 10.83
C ASN A 40 19.55 -15.26 9.99
N GLU A 41 19.34 -16.45 10.56
CA GLU A 41 19.54 -17.73 9.86
C GLU A 41 18.57 -17.87 8.68
N ILE A 42 17.29 -17.55 8.88
CA ILE A 42 16.26 -17.59 7.83
C ILE A 42 16.52 -16.52 6.78
N SER A 43 16.88 -15.30 7.20
CA SER A 43 17.25 -14.20 6.29
C SER A 43 18.43 -14.60 5.40
N VAL A 44 19.47 -15.24 5.93
CA VAL A 44 20.61 -15.72 5.15
C VAL A 44 20.19 -16.78 4.13
N ILE A 45 19.31 -17.73 4.51
CA ILE A 45 18.79 -18.75 3.58
C ILE A 45 18.03 -18.08 2.42
N ILE A 46 17.16 -17.10 2.73
CA ILE A 46 16.41 -16.39 1.69
C ILE A 46 17.36 -15.58 0.77
N GLN A 47 18.37 -14.94 1.33
CA GLN A 47 19.39 -14.23 0.56
C GLN A 47 20.21 -15.19 -0.33
N ALA A 48 20.47 -16.42 0.12
CA ALA A 48 21.18 -17.42 -0.65
C ALA A 48 20.42 -17.85 -1.94
N TRP A 49 19.10 -17.60 -2.01
CA TRP A 49 18.35 -17.78 -3.27
C TRP A 49 18.71 -16.72 -4.33
N GLY A 50 19.48 -15.70 -3.98
CA GLY A 50 19.97 -14.67 -4.90
C GLY A 50 18.84 -14.00 -5.70
N ALA A 51 18.99 -13.97 -7.02
CA ALA A 51 18.02 -13.35 -7.92
C ALA A 51 16.61 -13.98 -7.84
N MET A 52 16.51 -15.29 -7.56
CA MET A 52 15.22 -15.97 -7.39
C MET A 52 14.46 -15.45 -6.16
N GLY A 53 15.16 -15.24 -5.05
CA GLY A 53 14.60 -14.65 -3.84
C GLY A 53 14.09 -13.22 -4.07
N ALA A 54 14.85 -12.41 -4.78
CA ALA A 54 14.45 -11.05 -5.16
C ALA A 54 13.20 -11.03 -6.04
N VAL A 55 13.15 -11.89 -7.07
CA VAL A 55 11.96 -12.01 -7.95
C VAL A 55 10.74 -12.45 -7.14
N PHE A 56 10.89 -13.45 -6.26
CA PHE A 56 9.79 -13.90 -5.41
C PHE A 56 9.30 -12.77 -4.48
N ALA A 57 10.20 -12.01 -3.86
CA ALA A 57 9.87 -10.87 -3.01
C ALA A 57 9.08 -9.81 -3.78
N ILE A 58 9.51 -9.43 -4.98
CA ILE A 58 8.84 -8.46 -5.84
C ILE A 58 7.44 -8.95 -6.24
N LEU A 59 7.29 -10.22 -6.63
CA LEU A 59 6.00 -10.81 -6.99
C LEU A 59 5.05 -10.86 -5.78
N LEU A 60 5.54 -11.22 -4.60
CA LEU A 60 4.76 -11.24 -3.38
C LEU A 60 4.28 -9.82 -3.01
N MET A 61 5.16 -8.84 -3.08
CA MET A 61 4.78 -7.43 -2.87
C MET A 61 3.75 -6.96 -3.88
N THR A 62 3.93 -7.33 -5.16
CA THR A 62 2.97 -7.03 -6.23
C THR A 62 1.59 -7.59 -5.89
N ALA A 63 1.51 -8.87 -5.52
CA ALA A 63 0.26 -9.53 -5.19
C ALA A 63 -0.44 -8.89 -3.98
N LEU A 64 0.31 -8.61 -2.90
CA LEU A 64 -0.26 -7.97 -1.70
C LEU A 64 -0.77 -6.56 -1.98
N CYS A 65 -0.02 -5.74 -2.72
CA CYS A 65 -0.43 -4.37 -3.05
C CYS A 65 -1.67 -4.29 -3.96
N MET A 66 -2.09 -5.39 -4.58
CA MET A 66 -3.34 -5.48 -5.35
C MET A 66 -4.56 -5.71 -4.45
N THR A 67 -4.36 -6.09 -3.21
CA THR A 67 -5.41 -6.44 -2.25
C THR A 67 -5.60 -5.33 -1.21
N PRO A 68 -6.71 -5.32 -0.46
CA PRO A 68 -6.87 -4.42 0.68
C PRO A 68 -6.05 -4.82 1.91
N ILE A 69 -5.12 -5.76 1.78
CA ILE A 69 -4.27 -6.23 2.87
C ILE A 69 -3.11 -5.25 3.05
N PRO A 70 -2.81 -4.81 4.29
CA PRO A 70 -1.67 -3.95 4.56
C PRO A 70 -0.35 -4.63 4.18
N SER A 71 0.46 -3.97 3.35
CA SER A 71 1.76 -4.48 2.90
C SER A 71 2.94 -3.97 3.73
N GLU A 72 2.68 -3.13 4.72
CA GLU A 72 3.68 -2.49 5.58
C GLU A 72 4.59 -3.50 6.28
N GLY A 73 4.01 -4.59 6.76
CA GLY A 73 4.77 -5.67 7.39
C GLY A 73 5.75 -6.34 6.43
N LEU A 74 5.37 -6.50 5.16
CA LEU A 74 6.25 -7.05 4.14
C LEU A 74 7.42 -6.12 3.82
N VAL A 75 7.19 -4.80 3.83
CA VAL A 75 8.27 -3.81 3.69
C VAL A 75 9.29 -3.98 4.80
N VAL A 76 8.85 -4.10 6.06
CA VAL A 76 9.75 -4.31 7.21
C VAL A 76 10.53 -5.62 7.09
N LEU A 77 9.89 -6.70 6.61
CA LEU A 77 10.58 -7.96 6.32
C LEU A 77 11.66 -7.80 5.25
N PHE A 78 11.38 -7.07 4.17
CA PHE A 78 12.38 -6.82 3.11
C PHE A 78 13.56 -6.02 3.64
N LEU A 79 13.31 -5.00 4.48
CA LEU A 79 14.38 -4.23 5.12
C LEU A 79 15.25 -5.12 6.02
N LYS A 80 14.66 -6.09 6.71
CA LYS A 80 15.39 -7.03 7.54
C LYS A 80 16.19 -8.03 6.70
N ILE A 81 15.58 -8.62 5.68
CA ILE A 81 16.18 -9.71 4.88
C ILE A 81 17.24 -9.16 3.93
N TYR A 82 16.90 -8.14 3.13
CA TYR A 82 17.76 -7.64 2.05
C TYR A 82 18.53 -6.36 2.42
N GLY A 83 18.30 -5.82 3.63
CA GLY A 83 18.84 -4.53 4.01
C GLY A 83 18.04 -3.36 3.45
N ILE A 84 18.49 -2.14 3.77
CA ILE A 84 17.71 -0.92 3.54
C ILE A 84 17.56 -0.62 2.05
N TYR A 85 18.68 -0.63 1.31
CA TYR A 85 18.67 -0.22 -0.10
C TYR A 85 17.89 -1.20 -0.98
N GLU A 86 18.24 -2.47 -0.91
CA GLU A 86 17.58 -3.51 -1.71
C GLU A 86 16.14 -3.74 -1.24
N GLY A 87 15.90 -3.76 0.07
CA GLY A 87 14.56 -3.94 0.63
C GLY A 87 13.60 -2.86 0.19
N ILE A 88 14.00 -1.57 0.23
CA ILE A 88 13.21 -0.46 -0.31
C ILE A 88 13.00 -0.64 -1.82
N PHE A 89 14.06 -0.96 -2.55
CA PHE A 89 13.98 -1.09 -4.00
C PHE A 89 13.00 -2.20 -4.40
N PHE A 90 13.04 -3.36 -3.76
CA PHE A 90 12.11 -4.46 -4.05
C PHE A 90 10.67 -4.11 -3.66
N ALA A 91 10.46 -3.46 -2.51
CA ALA A 91 9.14 -2.99 -2.10
C ALA A 91 8.58 -1.95 -3.09
N TRP A 92 9.39 -0.98 -3.49
CA TRP A 92 9.02 0.05 -4.46
C TRP A 92 8.72 -0.54 -5.84
N LEU A 93 9.57 -1.45 -6.32
CA LEU A 93 9.38 -2.10 -7.61
C LEU A 93 8.11 -2.95 -7.61
N GLY A 94 7.89 -3.76 -6.56
CA GLY A 94 6.69 -4.59 -6.42
C GLY A 94 5.41 -3.77 -6.35
N SER A 95 5.40 -2.67 -5.58
CA SER A 95 4.23 -1.78 -5.51
C SER A 95 3.96 -1.05 -6.82
N THR A 96 5.01 -0.69 -7.57
CA THR A 96 4.87 -0.07 -8.90
C THR A 96 4.35 -1.08 -9.92
N LEU A 97 4.84 -2.32 -9.89
CA LEU A 97 4.32 -3.41 -10.72
C LEU A 97 2.86 -3.73 -10.39
N SER A 98 2.47 -3.69 -9.12
CA SER A 98 1.06 -3.89 -8.74
C SER A 98 0.16 -2.84 -9.39
N ALA A 99 0.60 -1.58 -9.43
CA ALA A 99 -0.14 -0.53 -10.13
C ALA A 99 -0.27 -0.84 -11.63
N LEU A 100 0.80 -1.30 -12.28
CA LEU A 100 0.78 -1.72 -13.68
C LEU A 100 -0.23 -2.85 -13.93
N VAL A 101 -0.17 -3.89 -13.13
CA VAL A 101 -1.08 -5.05 -13.24
C VAL A 101 -2.53 -4.63 -13.01
N ILE A 102 -2.80 -3.82 -11.97
CA ILE A 102 -4.14 -3.28 -11.70
C ILE A 102 -4.64 -2.46 -12.89
N PHE A 103 -3.81 -1.61 -13.49
CA PHE A 103 -4.20 -0.82 -14.66
C PHE A 103 -4.75 -1.68 -15.78
N PHE A 104 -4.06 -2.77 -16.14
CA PHE A 104 -4.50 -3.69 -17.18
C PHE A 104 -5.74 -4.47 -16.75
N ILE A 105 -5.77 -5.02 -15.54
CA ILE A 105 -6.94 -5.76 -15.02
C ILE A 105 -8.20 -4.91 -15.10
N VAL A 106 -8.13 -3.66 -14.64
CA VAL A 106 -9.29 -2.78 -14.61
C VAL A 106 -9.70 -2.34 -16.03
N ARG A 107 -8.76 -2.20 -16.96
CA ARG A 107 -9.06 -1.91 -18.36
C ARG A 107 -9.78 -3.05 -19.07
N PHE A 108 -9.41 -4.32 -18.76
CA PHE A 108 -10.02 -5.50 -19.37
C PHE A 108 -11.32 -5.92 -18.68
N TYR A 109 -11.38 -5.88 -17.36
CA TYR A 109 -12.52 -6.37 -16.58
C TYR A 109 -13.42 -5.27 -16.02
N GLY A 110 -13.06 -4.01 -16.18
CA GLY A 110 -13.83 -2.77 -16.03
C GLY A 110 -14.73 -2.66 -14.78
N LYS A 111 -15.99 -2.33 -15.03
CA LYS A 111 -16.96 -1.89 -14.02
C LYS A 111 -17.25 -2.90 -12.90
N THR A 112 -17.22 -4.18 -13.17
CA THR A 112 -17.63 -5.24 -12.23
C THR A 112 -16.70 -5.36 -11.03
N LEU A 113 -15.39 -5.25 -11.25
CA LEU A 113 -14.39 -5.29 -10.18
C LEU A 113 -14.42 -4.02 -9.33
N MET A 114 -14.58 -2.88 -9.97
CA MET A 114 -14.61 -1.59 -9.29
C MET A 114 -15.78 -1.48 -8.33
N GLN A 115 -16.98 -1.91 -8.73
CA GLN A 115 -18.18 -1.88 -7.89
C GLN A 115 -18.08 -2.78 -6.65
N LYS A 116 -17.30 -3.86 -6.72
CA LYS A 116 -17.11 -4.80 -5.60
C LYS A 116 -16.03 -4.34 -4.59
N LEU A 117 -15.04 -3.59 -5.03
CA LEU A 117 -13.84 -3.27 -4.24
C LEU A 117 -13.79 -1.83 -3.74
N ILE A 118 -14.55 -0.92 -4.36
CA ILE A 118 -14.43 0.53 -4.14
C ILE A 118 -15.77 1.11 -3.74
N THR A 119 -15.78 1.92 -2.67
CA THR A 119 -16.97 2.68 -2.28
C THR A 119 -17.16 3.90 -3.20
N ALA A 120 -18.43 4.30 -3.42
CA ALA A 120 -18.75 5.48 -4.22
C ALA A 120 -18.07 6.76 -3.70
N GLU A 121 -17.93 6.88 -2.39
CA GLU A 121 -17.24 8.02 -1.77
C GLU A 121 -15.77 8.10 -2.20
N ARG A 122 -15.02 7.00 -2.11
CA ARG A 122 -13.61 6.96 -2.54
C ARG A 122 -13.47 7.23 -4.03
N PHE A 123 -14.38 6.70 -4.85
CA PHE A 123 -14.40 6.98 -6.27
C PHE A 123 -14.55 8.48 -6.54
N ASN A 124 -15.56 9.12 -5.95
CA ASN A 124 -15.83 10.55 -6.15
C ASN A 124 -14.66 11.44 -5.73
N VAL A 125 -13.96 11.08 -4.64
CA VAL A 125 -12.77 11.81 -4.18
C VAL A 125 -11.66 11.79 -5.22
N VAL A 126 -11.31 10.62 -5.71
CA VAL A 126 -10.22 10.47 -6.70
C VAL A 126 -10.61 11.09 -8.05
N ASP A 127 -11.84 10.84 -8.53
CA ASP A 127 -12.37 11.36 -9.78
C ASP A 127 -12.34 12.88 -9.83
N HIS A 128 -12.76 13.53 -8.74
CA HIS A 128 -12.73 14.98 -8.62
C HIS A 128 -11.29 15.53 -8.76
N TRP A 129 -10.32 14.95 -8.06
CA TRP A 129 -8.93 15.42 -8.14
C TRP A 129 -8.32 15.20 -9.52
N VAL A 130 -8.60 14.06 -10.13
CA VAL A 130 -8.08 13.74 -11.46
C VAL A 130 -8.71 14.63 -12.53
N LYS A 131 -10.03 14.84 -12.51
CA LYS A 131 -10.72 15.71 -13.48
C LYS A 131 -10.31 17.18 -13.33
N GLY A 132 -10.12 17.64 -12.10
CA GLY A 132 -9.77 19.03 -11.85
C GLY A 132 -8.32 19.41 -12.16
N LYS A 133 -7.37 18.50 -11.94
CA LYS A 133 -5.92 18.81 -11.97
C LYS A 133 -5.07 17.78 -12.74
N GLY A 134 -5.67 16.86 -13.47
CA GLY A 134 -4.98 15.86 -14.29
C GLY A 134 -3.96 15.03 -13.51
N SER A 135 -2.71 14.97 -13.98
CA SER A 135 -1.63 14.19 -13.34
C SER A 135 -1.26 14.67 -11.94
N VAL A 136 -1.28 15.98 -11.71
CA VAL A 136 -1.04 16.56 -10.37
C VAL A 136 -2.19 16.19 -9.43
N GLY A 137 -3.42 16.20 -9.93
CA GLY A 137 -4.59 15.75 -9.16
C GLY A 137 -4.50 14.29 -8.75
N LEU A 138 -4.00 13.42 -9.63
CA LEU A 138 -3.77 12.02 -9.29
C LEU A 138 -2.67 11.87 -8.24
N LEU A 139 -1.56 12.62 -8.36
CA LEU A 139 -0.49 12.60 -7.36
C LEU A 139 -1.03 13.02 -5.99
N VAL A 140 -1.82 14.11 -5.94
CA VAL A 140 -2.47 14.55 -4.69
C VAL A 140 -3.43 13.48 -4.16
N ALA A 141 -4.24 12.86 -5.02
CA ALA A 141 -5.15 11.79 -4.60
C ALA A 141 -4.41 10.60 -3.96
N ARG A 142 -3.19 10.30 -4.42
CA ARG A 142 -2.32 9.25 -3.84
C ARG A 142 -1.72 9.63 -2.48
N LEU A 143 -1.63 10.93 -2.19
CA LEU A 143 -1.17 11.43 -0.88
C LEU A 143 -2.32 11.57 0.13
N LEU A 144 -3.58 11.44 -0.31
CA LEU A 144 -4.72 11.44 0.60
C LEU A 144 -4.74 10.16 1.45
N PRO A 145 -5.42 10.18 2.62
CA PRO A 145 -5.57 8.99 3.47
C PRO A 145 -6.56 7.97 2.86
N ILE A 146 -6.31 7.61 1.62
CA ILE A 146 -7.04 6.59 0.86
C ILE A 146 -6.07 5.44 0.58
N PRO A 147 -6.45 4.19 0.83
CA PRO A 147 -5.57 3.06 0.53
C PRO A 147 -5.09 3.07 -0.91
N ALA A 148 -3.78 2.86 -1.13
CA ALA A 148 -3.14 2.96 -2.44
C ALA A 148 -3.79 2.04 -3.49
N PHE A 149 -4.20 0.82 -3.10
CA PHE A 149 -4.92 -0.09 -3.99
C PHE A 149 -6.22 0.55 -4.51
N ALA A 150 -6.98 1.25 -3.65
CA ALA A 150 -8.24 1.88 -4.06
C ALA A 150 -8.00 2.99 -5.09
N VAL A 151 -6.98 3.84 -4.87
CA VAL A 151 -6.60 4.88 -5.84
C VAL A 151 -6.17 4.24 -7.17
N ASN A 152 -5.43 3.12 -7.12
CA ASN A 152 -5.00 2.39 -8.30
C ASN A 152 -6.20 1.86 -9.11
N TYR A 153 -7.17 1.22 -8.46
CA TYR A 153 -8.38 0.71 -9.13
C TYR A 153 -9.22 1.84 -9.73
N ILE A 154 -9.42 2.94 -9.01
CA ILE A 154 -10.22 4.08 -9.47
C ILE A 154 -9.55 4.76 -10.66
N ALA A 155 -8.28 5.14 -10.53
CA ALA A 155 -7.54 5.85 -11.57
C ALA A 155 -7.36 4.98 -12.83
N GLY A 156 -7.11 3.66 -12.65
CA GLY A 156 -7.04 2.71 -13.76
C GLY A 156 -8.34 2.55 -14.53
N ALA A 157 -9.50 2.73 -13.87
CA ALA A 157 -10.81 2.65 -14.52
C ALA A 157 -11.18 3.90 -15.32
N MET A 158 -10.49 5.02 -15.11
CA MET A 158 -10.79 6.27 -15.83
C MET A 158 -10.36 6.17 -17.30
N PRO A 159 -11.27 6.33 -18.28
CA PRO A 159 -10.92 6.21 -19.70
C PRO A 159 -9.85 7.20 -20.18
N SER A 160 -9.84 8.42 -19.59
CA SER A 160 -8.89 9.49 -19.90
C SER A 160 -7.49 9.27 -19.34
N MET A 161 -7.31 8.31 -18.43
CA MET A 161 -6.03 8.09 -17.76
C MET A 161 -5.02 7.39 -18.68
N LYS A 162 -3.91 8.06 -18.96
CA LYS A 162 -2.79 7.49 -19.72
C LYS A 162 -1.91 6.62 -18.81
N LEU A 163 -1.46 5.48 -19.33
CA LEU A 163 -0.61 4.53 -18.61
C LEU A 163 0.64 5.20 -18.00
N TRP A 164 1.32 6.04 -18.79
CA TRP A 164 2.52 6.74 -18.30
C TRP A 164 2.23 7.63 -17.10
N THR A 165 1.19 8.47 -17.19
CA THR A 165 0.77 9.35 -16.08
C THR A 165 0.41 8.55 -14.83
N TYR A 166 -0.27 7.43 -15.03
CA TYR A 166 -0.66 6.55 -13.95
C TYR A 166 0.55 5.90 -13.25
N LEU A 167 1.52 5.39 -14.02
CA LEU A 167 2.70 4.70 -13.48
C LEU A 167 3.67 5.64 -12.76
N TRP A 168 4.05 6.77 -13.39
CA TRP A 168 5.02 7.65 -12.75
C TRP A 168 4.47 8.27 -11.46
N THR A 169 3.18 8.59 -11.42
CA THR A 169 2.56 9.08 -10.19
C THR A 169 2.51 8.00 -9.11
N ALA A 170 2.31 6.73 -9.46
CA ALA A 170 2.38 5.62 -8.52
C ALA A 170 3.80 5.44 -7.97
N ALA A 171 4.80 5.41 -8.85
CA ALA A 171 6.20 5.24 -8.47
C ALA A 171 6.69 6.34 -7.53
N ILE A 172 6.43 7.62 -7.86
CA ILE A 172 6.92 8.76 -7.08
C ILE A 172 6.18 8.91 -5.75
N SER A 173 4.85 8.69 -5.72
CA SER A 173 4.06 8.89 -4.51
C SER A 173 4.47 7.98 -3.35
N MET A 174 5.06 6.81 -3.62
CA MET A 174 5.47 5.85 -2.61
C MET A 174 6.86 6.11 -2.03
N ILE A 175 7.70 6.92 -2.71
CA ILE A 175 9.08 7.17 -2.26
C ILE A 175 9.15 7.76 -0.84
N PRO A 176 8.41 8.83 -0.50
CA PRO A 176 8.47 9.41 0.84
C PRO A 176 8.07 8.42 1.93
N TYR A 177 7.07 7.59 1.65
CA TYR A 177 6.60 6.56 2.58
C TYR A 177 7.69 5.51 2.84
N TYR A 178 8.32 4.96 1.80
CA TYR A 178 9.37 3.96 1.95
C TYR A 178 10.62 4.52 2.63
N VAL A 179 11.00 5.75 2.31
CA VAL A 179 12.10 6.44 3.00
C VAL A 179 11.79 6.62 4.48
N GLY A 180 10.58 7.09 4.83
CA GLY A 180 10.14 7.22 6.21
C GLY A 180 10.17 5.89 6.97
N THR A 181 9.64 4.82 6.36
CA THR A 181 9.64 3.47 6.94
C THR A 181 11.07 2.95 7.17
N ALA A 182 11.99 3.19 6.22
CA ALA A 182 13.39 2.79 6.37
C ALA A 182 14.10 3.54 7.50
N LEU A 183 13.82 4.84 7.66
CA LEU A 183 14.39 5.63 8.75
C LEU A 183 13.89 5.12 10.12
N VAL A 184 12.60 4.80 10.24
CA VAL A 184 12.06 4.18 11.46
C VAL A 184 12.73 2.84 11.73
N PHE A 185 12.84 1.98 10.70
CA PHE A 185 13.50 0.69 10.82
C PHE A 185 14.96 0.82 11.28
N LEU A 186 15.71 1.77 10.70
CA LEU A 186 17.08 2.10 11.11
C LEU A 186 17.15 2.52 12.58
N GLY A 187 16.22 3.36 13.00
CA GLY A 187 16.16 3.84 14.37
C GLY A 187 15.97 2.71 15.37
N VAL A 188 15.07 1.77 15.06
CA VAL A 188 14.83 0.57 15.87
C VAL A 188 16.04 -0.37 15.83
N ALA A 189 16.58 -0.66 14.64
CA ALA A 189 17.67 -1.62 14.46
C ALA A 189 19.01 -1.17 15.05
N ARG A 190 19.25 0.14 15.12
CA ARG A 190 20.48 0.74 15.65
C ARG A 190 20.31 1.37 17.04
N GLU A 191 19.12 1.23 17.65
CA GLU A 191 18.79 1.85 18.93
C GLU A 191 19.07 3.36 18.98
N THR A 192 18.92 4.05 17.84
CA THR A 192 19.30 5.44 17.66
C THR A 192 18.06 6.32 17.53
N TRP A 193 17.75 7.09 18.56
CA TRP A 193 16.57 7.96 18.62
C TRP A 193 16.43 8.97 17.47
N ILE A 194 17.56 9.45 16.94
CA ILE A 194 17.58 10.43 15.85
C ILE A 194 16.87 9.87 14.61
N TRP A 195 17.15 8.64 14.22
CA TRP A 195 16.53 8.02 13.04
C TRP A 195 15.05 7.72 13.27
N LEU A 196 14.68 7.32 14.50
CA LEU A 196 13.27 7.15 14.87
C LEU A 196 12.49 8.45 14.73
N VAL A 197 13.02 9.55 15.27
CA VAL A 197 12.38 10.87 15.20
C VAL A 197 12.29 11.34 13.76
N LEU A 198 13.37 11.26 12.98
CA LEU A 198 13.37 11.66 11.57
C LEU A 198 12.37 10.83 10.74
N GLY A 199 12.32 9.52 10.95
CA GLY A 199 11.38 8.63 10.28
C GLY A 199 9.93 8.92 10.66
N ALA A 200 9.64 9.11 11.96
CA ALA A 200 8.32 9.48 12.45
C ALA A 200 7.87 10.84 11.88
N VAL A 201 8.75 11.85 11.88
CA VAL A 201 8.46 13.16 11.28
C VAL A 201 8.18 13.05 9.79
N ALA A 202 8.97 12.26 9.06
CA ALA A 202 8.76 12.03 7.61
C ALA A 202 7.40 11.37 7.33
N LEU A 203 7.01 10.35 8.11
CA LEU A 203 5.71 9.69 7.99
C LEU A 203 4.55 10.62 8.39
N ILE A 204 4.68 11.36 9.47
CA ILE A 204 3.68 12.34 9.91
C ILE A 204 3.53 13.45 8.86
N ALA A 205 4.63 13.96 8.32
CA ALA A 205 4.59 14.96 7.25
C ALA A 205 3.87 14.42 6.01
N PHE A 206 4.17 13.19 5.61
CA PHE A 206 3.51 12.52 4.49
C PHE A 206 2.00 12.43 4.69
N TRP A 207 1.53 11.97 5.85
CA TRP A 207 0.10 11.89 6.17
C TRP A 207 -0.55 13.26 6.39
N SER A 208 0.19 14.23 6.95
CA SER A 208 -0.30 15.59 7.19
C SER A 208 -0.57 16.33 5.88
N VAL A 209 0.28 16.16 4.87
CA VAL A 209 0.07 16.71 3.53
C VAL A 209 -1.26 16.21 2.97
N GLY A 210 -1.52 14.89 3.06
CA GLY A 210 -2.80 14.30 2.64
C GLY A 210 -4.00 14.89 3.39
N TYR A 211 -3.90 15.02 4.71
CA TYR A 211 -4.96 15.56 5.54
C TYR A 211 -5.28 17.05 5.23
N PHE A 212 -4.23 17.86 5.05
CA PHE A 212 -4.40 19.32 4.77
C PHE A 212 -5.07 19.56 3.42
N PHE A 213 -4.72 18.77 2.39
CA PHE A 213 -5.39 18.82 1.09
C PHE A 213 -6.85 18.36 1.17
N ASN A 214 -7.18 17.43 2.05
CA ASN A 214 -8.55 16.96 2.25
C ASN A 214 -9.42 18.02 2.96
N LYS A 215 -8.88 18.71 3.98
CA LYS A 215 -9.62 19.72 4.76
C LYS A 215 -9.98 20.97 3.96
N ARG A 216 -9.15 21.38 3.01
CA ARG A 216 -9.45 22.55 2.12
C ARG A 216 -10.63 22.34 1.17
N ARG A 217 -11.30 21.18 1.24
CA ARG A 217 -12.48 20.86 0.43
C ARG A 217 -13.82 21.18 1.08
N VAL A 218 -13.86 21.42 2.39
CA VAL A 218 -15.13 21.56 3.14
C VAL A 218 -15.57 23.04 3.22
N HIS A 219 -14.80 23.92 2.61
CA HIS A 219 -15.11 25.34 2.43
C HIS A 219 -14.97 25.74 0.96
#